data_4d79c35c9ccdb62efcf6d79ca2344479
#
_entry.id   4d79c35c9ccdb62efcf6d79ca2344479
#
_cell.length_a   1.000
_cell.length_b   1.000
_cell.length_c   1.000
_cell.angle_alpha   90.00
_cell.angle_beta   90.00
_cell.angle_gamma   90.00
#
_symmetry.space_group_name_H-M   'P 1'
#
loop_
_entity.id
_entity.type
_entity.pdbx_description
1 polymer ?
#
loop_
_entity_poly.entity_id
_entity_poly.type
_entity_poly.pdbx_seq_one_letter_code
_entity_poly.pdbx_strand_id
1 'polypeptide(L)'
;MKLLEPKYRKLMRALAIPAALIFVAAIIAMTTGAMSLSYSGVAADDAGRLYLGRGGRIEVYQAGEKADTLKPDVDKSYVFTVRDEQLVLSTGKVAVTMDLQGNVIESKTDEGGALYKELKPLRRSFTAPDGTVYTLRHEMLAAQVVTDDGAVVYSEPGWANVLKPLLALAGLYVIFAAGYIALDRFTTLEATGHLDQV
;
A
#
# COMPACT_ATOMS: atom_id res chain seq x y z
N MET A 1 -3.36 -42.60 0.87
CA MET A 1 -2.98 -42.20 2.25
C MET A 1 -3.74 -40.93 2.60
N LYS A 2 -4.65 -40.91 3.60
CA LYS A 2 -5.38 -39.70 4.00
C LYS A 2 -4.36 -38.76 4.67
N LEU A 3 -3.90 -37.75 3.97
CA LEU A 3 -2.83 -36.82 4.41
C LEU A 3 -3.20 -36.00 5.66
N LEU A 4 -4.48 -35.86 6.02
CA LEU A 4 -4.88 -35.22 7.26
C LEU A 4 -6.05 -35.92 7.92
N GLU A 5 -5.95 -36.04 9.25
CA GLU A 5 -7.07 -36.51 10.09
C GLU A 5 -8.31 -35.58 9.95
N PRO A 6 -9.54 -36.11 10.13
CA PRO A 6 -10.78 -35.34 9.99
C PRO A 6 -10.84 -34.07 10.83
N LYS A 7 -10.09 -34.02 11.96
CA LYS A 7 -10.02 -32.84 12.83
C LYS A 7 -9.37 -31.64 12.15
N TYR A 8 -8.36 -31.86 11.31
CA TYR A 8 -7.68 -30.76 10.59
C TYR A 8 -8.56 -30.21 9.46
N ARG A 9 -9.38 -31.03 8.80
CA ARG A 9 -10.36 -30.54 7.81
C ARG A 9 -11.42 -29.64 8.45
N LYS A 10 -11.89 -29.97 9.66
CA LYS A 10 -12.80 -29.10 10.41
C LYS A 10 -12.15 -27.78 10.79
N LEU A 11 -10.92 -27.82 11.28
CA LEU A 11 -10.16 -26.62 11.63
C LEU A 11 -9.94 -25.72 10.42
N MET A 12 -9.52 -26.28 9.28
CA MET A 12 -9.32 -25.53 8.03
C MET A 12 -10.62 -24.84 7.58
N ARG A 13 -11.77 -25.52 7.66
CA ARG A 13 -13.07 -24.90 7.34
C ARG A 13 -13.45 -23.80 8.33
N ALA A 14 -13.19 -24.01 9.62
CA ALA A 14 -13.48 -23.02 10.65
C ALA A 14 -12.64 -21.74 10.47
N LEU A 15 -11.39 -21.85 10.00
CA LEU A 15 -10.51 -20.71 9.74
C LEU A 15 -10.83 -19.98 8.42
N ALA A 16 -11.55 -20.60 7.49
CA ALA A 16 -11.88 -20.01 6.20
C ALA A 16 -12.75 -18.76 6.33
N ILE A 17 -13.74 -18.78 7.23
CA ILE A 17 -14.65 -17.65 7.44
C ILE A 17 -13.91 -16.43 8.01
N PRO A 18 -13.17 -16.53 9.13
CA PRO A 18 -12.43 -15.37 9.64
C PRO A 18 -11.36 -14.86 8.65
N ALA A 19 -10.69 -15.74 7.90
CA ALA A 19 -9.76 -15.31 6.87
C ALA A 19 -10.46 -14.50 5.78
N ALA A 20 -11.60 -14.96 5.28
CA ALA A 20 -12.39 -14.23 4.29
C ALA A 20 -12.85 -12.86 4.82
N LEU A 21 -13.31 -12.78 6.06
CA LEU A 21 -13.71 -11.51 6.68
C LEU A 21 -12.55 -10.53 6.79
N ILE A 22 -11.36 -10.99 7.15
CA ILE A 22 -10.14 -10.17 7.20
C ILE A 22 -9.81 -9.64 5.80
N PHE A 23 -9.88 -10.46 4.75
CA PHE A 23 -9.65 -10.00 3.37
C PHE A 23 -10.67 -8.96 2.94
N VAL A 24 -11.95 -9.17 3.21
CA VAL A 24 -13.01 -8.20 2.88
C VAL A 24 -12.77 -6.87 3.62
N ALA A 25 -12.49 -6.91 4.92
CA ALA A 25 -12.18 -5.73 5.71
C ALA A 25 -10.94 -4.99 5.16
N ALA A 26 -9.87 -5.71 4.80
CA ALA A 26 -8.68 -5.13 4.22
C ALA A 26 -8.94 -4.50 2.84
N ILE A 27 -9.74 -5.14 1.98
CA ILE A 27 -10.14 -4.58 0.68
C ILE A 27 -10.91 -3.27 0.89
N ILE A 28 -11.89 -3.26 1.78
CA ILE A 28 -12.65 -2.05 2.10
C ILE A 28 -11.72 -0.95 2.62
N ALA A 29 -10.84 -1.26 3.57
CA ALA A 29 -9.89 -0.30 4.12
C ALA A 29 -8.92 0.26 3.07
N MET A 30 -8.47 -0.56 2.11
CA MET A 30 -7.61 -0.11 1.01
C MET A 30 -8.36 0.72 -0.03
N THR A 31 -9.60 0.35 -0.37
CA THR A 31 -10.41 1.09 -1.37
C THR A 31 -10.89 2.43 -0.84
N THR A 32 -11.23 2.51 0.44
CA THR A 32 -11.57 3.78 1.10
C THR A 32 -10.34 4.64 1.41
N GLY A 33 -9.14 4.06 1.35
CA GLY A 33 -7.89 4.72 1.70
C GLY A 33 -7.63 4.83 3.20
N ALA A 34 -8.41 4.15 4.01
CA ALA A 34 -8.18 4.11 5.44
C ALA A 34 -6.91 3.31 5.81
N MET A 35 -6.46 2.41 4.93
CA MET A 35 -5.20 1.66 5.06
C MET A 35 -4.43 1.69 3.75
N SER A 36 -3.10 1.76 3.80
CA SER A 36 -2.23 1.60 2.63
C SER A 36 -1.10 0.61 2.92
N LEU A 37 -0.78 -0.21 1.93
CA LEU A 37 0.38 -1.12 1.98
C LEU A 37 1.65 -0.44 1.43
N SER A 38 1.50 0.65 0.70
CA SER A 38 2.63 1.37 0.12
C SER A 38 2.33 2.86 0.01
N TYR A 39 3.38 3.65 0.12
CA TYR A 39 3.35 5.10 -0.03
C TYR A 39 4.16 5.50 -1.26
N SER A 40 3.66 6.46 -2.01
CA SER A 40 4.29 6.98 -3.23
C SER A 40 5.26 8.13 -2.94
N GLY A 41 5.14 8.76 -1.77
CA GLY A 41 6.01 9.84 -1.35
C GLY A 41 5.42 10.66 -0.21
N VAL A 42 6.23 11.57 0.29
CA VAL A 42 5.86 12.61 1.25
C VAL A 42 6.46 13.93 0.76
N ALA A 43 5.70 15.01 0.89
CA ALA A 43 6.16 16.38 0.63
C ALA A 43 5.40 17.36 1.52
N ALA A 44 5.88 18.57 1.64
CA ALA A 44 5.18 19.66 2.33
C ALA A 44 5.30 20.95 1.50
N ASP A 45 4.35 21.86 1.67
CA ASP A 45 4.41 23.20 1.08
C ASP A 45 4.80 24.26 2.13
N ASP A 46 4.95 25.50 1.67
CA ASP A 46 5.32 26.64 2.51
C ASP A 46 4.23 27.00 3.56
N ALA A 47 3.00 26.56 3.34
CA ALA A 47 1.89 26.72 4.30
C ALA A 47 1.87 25.62 5.37
N GLY A 48 2.83 24.69 5.36
CA GLY A 48 2.91 23.56 6.29
C GLY A 48 1.87 22.46 6.04
N ARG A 49 1.26 22.43 4.84
CA ARG A 49 0.40 21.31 4.44
C ARG A 49 1.26 20.13 4.04
N LEU A 50 0.96 18.96 4.59
CA LEU A 50 1.64 17.71 4.30
C LEU A 50 0.89 16.97 3.19
N TYR A 51 1.62 16.59 2.15
CA TYR A 51 1.13 15.77 1.02
C TYR A 51 1.65 14.36 1.16
N LEU A 52 0.74 13.39 1.24
CA LEU A 52 1.08 11.97 1.42
C LEU A 52 0.49 11.14 0.28
N GLY A 53 1.36 10.64 -0.59
CA GLY A 53 0.96 9.82 -1.75
C GLY A 53 0.71 8.38 -1.35
N ARG A 54 -0.50 7.85 -1.64
CA ARG A 54 -0.84 6.45 -1.42
C ARG A 54 -1.99 5.97 -2.31
N GLY A 55 -1.88 4.77 -2.84
CA GLY A 55 -2.98 4.10 -3.53
C GLY A 55 -3.53 4.85 -4.76
N GLY A 56 -2.69 5.60 -5.49
CA GLY A 56 -3.11 6.38 -6.66
C GLY A 56 -3.75 7.72 -6.33
N ARG A 57 -3.60 8.20 -5.10
CA ARG A 57 -4.10 9.51 -4.63
C ARG A 57 -3.05 10.19 -3.77
N ILE A 58 -3.15 11.51 -3.64
CA ILE A 58 -2.36 12.31 -2.70
C ILE A 58 -3.32 12.85 -1.65
N GLU A 59 -3.12 12.48 -0.41
CA GLU A 59 -3.88 13.01 0.71
C GLU A 59 -3.16 14.22 1.27
N VAL A 60 -3.92 15.29 1.51
CA VAL A 60 -3.43 16.55 2.05
C VAL A 60 -3.83 16.63 3.51
N TYR A 61 -2.86 16.87 4.37
CA TYR A 61 -3.06 17.04 5.81
C TYR A 61 -2.66 18.45 6.21
N GLN A 62 -3.44 19.05 7.12
CA GLN A 62 -3.14 20.33 7.75
C GLN A 62 -3.35 20.22 9.25
N ALA A 63 -2.37 20.60 10.04
CA ALA A 63 -2.39 20.47 11.49
C ALA A 63 -2.73 19.05 11.98
N GLY A 64 -2.27 18.02 11.26
CA GLY A 64 -2.53 16.62 11.59
C GLY A 64 -3.88 16.06 11.14
N GLU A 65 -4.79 16.90 10.65
CA GLU A 65 -6.09 16.49 10.13
C GLU A 65 -6.08 16.39 8.60
N LYS A 66 -6.82 15.44 8.07
CA LYS A 66 -6.98 15.29 6.62
C LYS A 66 -7.86 16.41 6.08
N ALA A 67 -7.28 17.30 5.30
CA ALA A 67 -7.95 18.46 4.70
C ALA A 67 -8.54 18.13 3.32
N ASP A 68 -7.80 17.34 2.47
CA ASP A 68 -8.23 17.09 1.10
C ASP A 68 -7.68 15.74 0.56
N THR A 69 -8.13 15.36 -0.63
CA THR A 69 -7.64 14.20 -1.39
C THR A 69 -7.58 14.53 -2.87
N LEU A 70 -6.38 14.68 -3.38
CA LEU A 70 -6.13 14.91 -4.79
C LEU A 70 -6.06 13.55 -5.51
N LYS A 71 -6.67 13.46 -6.69
CA LYS A 71 -6.68 12.27 -7.54
C LYS A 71 -5.99 12.59 -8.86
N PRO A 72 -4.65 12.51 -8.91
CA PRO A 72 -3.97 12.69 -10.16
C PRO A 72 -4.42 11.59 -11.14
N ASP A 73 -4.67 11.98 -12.41
CA ASP A 73 -5.02 11.04 -13.47
C ASP A 73 -3.75 10.32 -13.96
N VAL A 74 -3.18 9.50 -13.08
CA VAL A 74 -1.96 8.72 -13.33
C VAL A 74 -2.11 7.31 -12.79
N ASP A 75 -1.26 6.41 -13.27
CA ASP A 75 -1.15 5.05 -12.75
C ASP A 75 -0.88 5.06 -11.23
N LYS A 76 -1.33 4.01 -10.54
CA LYS A 76 -1.19 3.88 -9.07
C LYS A 76 0.26 3.91 -8.56
N SER A 77 1.24 3.65 -9.44
CA SER A 77 2.65 3.67 -9.11
C SER A 77 3.29 4.96 -9.65
N TYR A 78 3.46 5.93 -8.79
CA TYR A 78 4.10 7.20 -9.09
C TYR A 78 5.01 7.62 -7.93
N VAL A 79 5.87 8.59 -8.20
CA VAL A 79 6.62 9.37 -7.22
C VAL A 79 6.30 10.84 -7.41
N PHE A 80 6.40 11.64 -6.36
CA PHE A 80 6.09 13.07 -6.47
C PHE A 80 6.90 13.89 -5.47
N THR A 81 6.89 15.18 -5.69
CA THR A 81 7.43 16.21 -4.80
C THR A 81 6.61 17.50 -4.93
N VAL A 82 6.84 18.45 -4.03
CA VAL A 82 6.39 19.85 -4.17
C VAL A 82 7.59 20.69 -4.58
N ARG A 83 7.44 21.49 -5.64
CA ARG A 83 8.42 22.47 -6.13
C ARG A 83 7.69 23.71 -6.63
N ASP A 84 8.15 24.87 -6.26
CA ASP A 84 7.60 26.17 -6.73
C ASP A 84 6.06 26.22 -6.61
N GLU A 85 5.53 25.82 -5.45
CA GLU A 85 4.08 25.73 -5.16
C GLU A 85 3.30 24.83 -6.13
N GLN A 86 3.96 23.83 -6.74
CA GLN A 86 3.37 22.86 -7.63
C GLN A 86 3.69 21.44 -7.21
N LEU A 87 2.77 20.54 -7.47
CA LEU A 87 2.98 19.10 -7.34
C LEU A 87 3.54 18.57 -8.66
N VAL A 88 4.76 18.05 -8.60
CA VAL A 88 5.44 17.43 -9.75
C VAL A 88 5.48 15.92 -9.54
N LEU A 89 4.84 15.17 -10.43
CA LEU A 89 4.71 13.72 -10.37
C LEU A 89 5.36 13.03 -11.56
N SER A 90 5.85 11.82 -11.35
CA SER A 90 6.22 10.93 -12.46
C SER A 90 5.83 9.48 -12.19
N THR A 91 5.36 8.81 -13.23
CA THR A 91 5.13 7.36 -13.27
C THR A 91 6.32 6.60 -13.89
N GLY A 92 7.35 7.32 -14.37
CA GLY A 92 8.44 6.79 -15.18
C GLY A 92 8.13 6.72 -16.68
N LYS A 93 6.88 7.02 -17.07
CA LYS A 93 6.44 7.15 -18.47
C LYS A 93 5.89 8.54 -18.74
N VAL A 94 5.13 9.06 -17.80
CA VAL A 94 4.47 10.36 -17.88
C VAL A 94 4.88 11.19 -16.68
N ALA A 95 5.22 12.46 -16.94
CA ALA A 95 5.42 13.50 -15.94
C ALA A 95 4.20 14.41 -15.95
N VAL A 96 3.67 14.71 -14.77
CA VAL A 96 2.51 15.58 -14.59
C VAL A 96 2.86 16.66 -13.59
N THR A 97 2.57 17.91 -13.94
CA THR A 97 2.63 19.06 -13.03
C THR A 97 1.22 19.52 -12.72
N MET A 98 0.91 19.68 -11.45
CA MET A 98 -0.40 20.13 -10.97
C MET A 98 -0.21 21.31 -10.01
N ASP A 99 -1.25 22.13 -9.88
CA ASP A 99 -1.32 23.06 -8.75
C ASP A 99 -1.55 22.31 -7.42
N LEU A 100 -1.45 23.02 -6.31
CA LEU A 100 -1.66 22.44 -4.98
C LEU A 100 -3.13 22.09 -4.69
N GLN A 101 -4.06 22.41 -5.60
CA GLN A 101 -5.47 22.03 -5.59
C GLN A 101 -5.75 20.78 -6.42
N GLY A 102 -4.74 20.27 -7.15
CA GLY A 102 -4.85 19.06 -7.96
C GLY A 102 -5.27 19.30 -9.41
N ASN A 103 -5.33 20.54 -9.89
CA ASN A 103 -5.60 20.84 -11.29
C ASN A 103 -4.33 20.62 -12.11
N VAL A 104 -4.43 19.86 -13.20
CA VAL A 104 -3.30 19.59 -14.09
C VAL A 104 -2.93 20.86 -14.86
N ILE A 105 -1.68 21.28 -14.71
CA ILE A 105 -1.09 22.41 -15.46
C ILE A 105 -0.41 21.91 -16.72
N GLU A 106 0.37 20.83 -16.60
CA GLU A 106 1.13 20.24 -17.70
C GLU A 106 1.17 18.72 -17.57
N SER A 107 1.12 18.03 -18.72
CA SER A 107 1.38 16.60 -18.80
C SER A 107 2.28 16.33 -20.00
N LYS A 108 3.39 15.61 -19.78
CA LYS A 108 4.36 15.29 -20.82
C LYS A 108 4.96 13.90 -20.65
N THR A 109 5.58 13.37 -21.68
CA THR A 109 6.33 12.11 -21.59
C THR A 109 7.56 12.30 -20.68
N ASP A 110 7.77 11.37 -19.74
CA ASP A 110 9.01 11.29 -18.94
C ASP A 110 10.01 10.43 -19.71
N GLU A 111 10.81 11.08 -20.55
CA GLU A 111 11.77 10.42 -21.42
C GLU A 111 12.79 9.60 -20.62
N GLY A 112 12.81 8.29 -20.85
CA GLY A 112 13.69 7.35 -20.15
C GLY A 112 13.47 7.27 -18.65
N GLY A 113 12.37 7.83 -18.13
CA GLY A 113 12.06 7.89 -16.71
C GLY A 113 13.02 8.79 -15.93
N ALA A 114 13.53 9.85 -16.55
CA ALA A 114 14.54 10.73 -15.94
C ALA A 114 13.99 11.39 -14.68
N LEU A 115 12.81 12.00 -14.75
CA LEU A 115 12.16 12.62 -13.60
C LEU A 115 11.83 11.60 -12.51
N TYR A 116 11.34 10.42 -12.89
CA TYR A 116 11.08 9.34 -11.93
C TYR A 116 12.33 8.95 -11.14
N LYS A 117 13.47 8.81 -11.83
CA LYS A 117 14.75 8.46 -11.18
C LYS A 117 15.21 9.57 -10.25
N GLU A 118 15.00 10.83 -10.60
CA GLU A 118 15.30 11.98 -9.77
C GLU A 118 14.43 12.02 -8.51
N LEU A 119 13.11 11.82 -8.65
CA LEU A 119 12.16 11.93 -7.55
C LEU A 119 12.14 10.69 -6.64
N LYS A 120 12.53 9.51 -7.14
CA LYS A 120 12.46 8.25 -6.40
C LYS A 120 13.21 8.27 -5.06
N PRO A 121 14.39 8.89 -4.91
CA PRO A 121 15.07 9.01 -3.62
C PRO A 121 14.29 9.87 -2.62
N LEU A 122 13.54 10.88 -3.08
CA LEU A 122 12.76 11.79 -2.25
C LEU A 122 11.49 11.15 -1.68
N ARG A 123 11.14 9.94 -2.11
CA ARG A 123 9.92 9.24 -1.70
C ARG A 123 9.79 9.06 -0.18
N ARG A 124 10.91 8.94 0.54
CA ARG A 124 10.94 8.69 1.98
C ARG A 124 11.29 9.90 2.81
N SER A 125 11.88 10.91 2.21
CA SER A 125 12.29 12.11 2.91
C SER A 125 12.17 13.30 1.99
N PHE A 126 11.62 14.39 2.52
CA PHE A 126 11.43 15.64 1.84
C PHE A 126 11.93 16.77 2.73
N THR A 127 12.71 17.70 2.17
CA THR A 127 13.14 18.91 2.86
C THR A 127 12.28 20.07 2.35
N ALA A 128 11.51 20.65 3.25
CA ALA A 128 10.69 21.81 2.94
C ALA A 128 11.55 23.08 2.76
N PRO A 129 11.01 24.15 2.13
CA PRO A 129 11.75 25.40 1.90
C PRO A 129 12.24 26.07 3.18
N ASP A 130 11.54 25.90 4.30
CA ASP A 130 11.95 26.39 5.63
C ASP A 130 13.09 25.58 6.26
N GLY A 131 13.55 24.51 5.60
CA GLY A 131 14.60 23.61 6.07
C GLY A 131 14.11 22.41 6.88
N THR A 132 12.83 22.34 7.24
CA THR A 132 12.25 21.20 7.97
C THR A 132 12.32 19.92 7.13
N VAL A 133 12.84 18.86 7.72
CA VAL A 133 12.94 17.56 7.04
C VAL A 133 11.80 16.64 7.48
N TYR A 134 10.92 16.28 6.55
CA TYR A 134 9.85 15.32 6.75
C TYR A 134 10.32 13.93 6.35
N THR A 135 10.23 12.97 7.24
CA THR A 135 10.65 11.58 6.98
C THR A 135 9.49 10.62 7.17
N LEU A 136 9.19 9.82 6.14
CA LEU A 136 8.24 8.73 6.19
C LEU A 136 8.90 7.50 6.81
N ARG A 137 8.53 7.17 8.03
CA ARG A 137 9.00 5.99 8.77
C ARG A 137 7.92 4.94 8.87
N HIS A 138 8.34 3.68 9.01
CA HIS A 138 7.45 2.58 9.34
C HIS A 138 7.84 2.05 10.71
N GLU A 139 7.02 2.33 11.71
CA GLU A 139 7.13 1.70 13.02
C GLU A 139 6.21 0.49 13.10
N MET A 140 6.82 -0.68 13.35
CA MET A 140 6.16 -1.99 13.31
C MET A 140 5.46 -2.25 11.95
N LEU A 141 4.27 -1.77 11.74
CA LEU A 141 3.52 -1.85 10.48
C LEU A 141 2.75 -0.56 10.19
N ALA A 142 2.87 0.44 11.10
CA ALA A 142 2.31 1.77 10.91
C ALA A 142 3.25 2.66 10.11
N ALA A 143 2.68 3.44 9.22
CA ALA A 143 3.39 4.55 8.62
C ALA A 143 3.21 5.80 9.47
N GLN A 144 4.31 6.50 9.68
CA GLN A 144 4.35 7.80 10.36
C GLN A 144 5.19 8.77 9.53
N VAL A 145 4.83 10.04 9.55
CA VAL A 145 5.69 11.11 9.06
C VAL A 145 6.18 11.88 10.27
N VAL A 146 7.49 11.95 10.39
CA VAL A 146 8.17 12.64 11.48
C VAL A 146 9.05 13.74 10.92
N THR A 147 9.17 14.83 11.66
CA THR A 147 10.10 15.94 11.37
C THR A 147 11.48 15.63 11.98
N ASP A 148 12.48 16.37 11.58
CA ASP A 148 13.88 16.24 12.06
C ASP A 148 14.02 16.50 13.56
N ASP A 149 13.15 17.32 14.18
CA ASP A 149 13.04 17.52 15.62
C ASP A 149 12.34 16.36 16.34
N GLY A 150 11.82 15.35 15.61
CA GLY A 150 11.17 14.18 16.13
C GLY A 150 9.65 14.32 16.35
N ALA A 151 9.03 15.45 15.96
CA ALA A 151 7.59 15.61 16.04
C ALA A 151 6.87 14.68 15.04
N VAL A 152 5.80 14.03 15.48
CA VAL A 152 4.95 13.20 14.62
C VAL A 152 3.86 14.08 14.03
N VAL A 153 3.94 14.35 12.72
CA VAL A 153 2.98 15.19 11.98
C VAL A 153 1.87 14.38 11.32
N TYR A 154 2.10 13.09 11.13
CA TYR A 154 1.11 12.13 10.65
C TYR A 154 1.37 10.76 11.26
N SER A 155 0.30 10.08 11.66
CA SER A 155 0.35 8.66 12.04
C SER A 155 -0.84 7.92 11.45
N GLU A 156 -0.56 6.75 10.87
CA GLU A 156 -1.62 5.87 10.39
C GLU A 156 -2.49 5.40 11.58
N PRO A 157 -3.82 5.24 11.38
CA PRO A 157 -4.71 4.80 12.47
C PRO A 157 -4.25 3.50 13.12
N GLY A 158 -4.29 3.43 14.47
CA GLY A 158 -3.77 2.28 15.23
C GLY A 158 -4.41 0.93 14.85
N TRP A 159 -5.67 0.90 14.39
CA TRP A 159 -6.31 -0.32 13.91
C TRP A 159 -5.66 -0.88 12.63
N ALA A 160 -5.04 -0.04 11.78
CA ALA A 160 -4.31 -0.49 10.60
C ALA A 160 -3.11 -1.36 10.96
N ASN A 161 -2.48 -1.09 12.13
CA ASN A 161 -1.38 -1.89 12.69
C ASN A 161 -1.82 -3.31 13.08
N VAL A 162 -3.09 -3.48 13.41
CA VAL A 162 -3.67 -4.79 13.74
C VAL A 162 -4.13 -5.49 12.45
N LEU A 163 -4.76 -4.76 11.54
CA LEU A 163 -5.32 -5.34 10.32
C LEU A 163 -4.24 -5.83 9.35
N LYS A 164 -3.11 -5.14 9.24
CA LYS A 164 -2.00 -5.55 8.35
C LYS A 164 -1.40 -6.92 8.70
N PRO A 165 -1.00 -7.21 9.96
CA PRO A 165 -0.52 -8.54 10.33
C PRO A 165 -1.61 -9.62 10.21
N LEU A 166 -2.87 -9.30 10.53
CA LEU A 166 -3.99 -10.22 10.34
C LEU A 166 -4.18 -10.56 8.85
N LEU A 167 -4.04 -9.58 7.95
CA LEU A 167 -4.07 -9.81 6.51
C LEU A 167 -2.93 -10.73 6.05
N ALA A 168 -1.72 -10.54 6.58
CA ALA A 168 -0.59 -11.42 6.29
C ALA A 168 -0.84 -12.85 6.76
N LEU A 169 -1.37 -13.03 7.97
CA LEU A 169 -1.74 -14.36 8.50
C LEU A 169 -2.86 -15.01 7.68
N ALA A 170 -3.89 -14.24 7.27
CA ALA A 170 -4.94 -14.73 6.40
C ALA A 170 -4.38 -15.14 5.02
N GLY A 171 -3.42 -14.40 4.48
CA GLY A 171 -2.70 -14.75 3.24
C GLY A 171 -1.93 -16.07 3.37
N LEU A 172 -1.19 -16.26 4.44
CA LEU A 172 -0.50 -17.51 4.74
C LEU A 172 -1.48 -18.67 4.84
N TYR A 173 -2.60 -18.48 5.54
CA TYR A 173 -3.66 -19.49 5.62
C TYR A 173 -4.16 -19.90 4.23
N VAL A 174 -4.44 -18.95 3.32
CA VAL A 174 -4.89 -19.24 1.95
C VAL A 174 -3.85 -20.05 1.17
N ILE A 175 -2.56 -19.71 1.29
CA ILE A 175 -1.46 -20.44 0.64
C ILE A 175 -1.41 -21.88 1.16
N PHE A 176 -1.47 -22.09 2.48
CA PHE A 176 -1.50 -23.43 3.08
C PHE A 176 -2.72 -24.22 2.67
N ALA A 177 -3.92 -23.60 2.64
CA ALA A 177 -5.16 -24.24 2.23
C ALA A 177 -5.12 -24.66 0.76
N ALA A 178 -4.63 -23.81 -0.12
CA ALA A 178 -4.48 -24.11 -1.55
C ALA A 178 -3.47 -25.24 -1.78
N GLY A 179 -2.30 -25.18 -1.12
CA GLY A 179 -1.29 -26.23 -1.18
C GLY A 179 -1.82 -27.59 -0.70
N TYR A 180 -2.60 -27.57 0.39
CA TYR A 180 -3.24 -28.79 0.91
C TYR A 180 -4.26 -29.38 -0.09
N ILE A 181 -5.13 -28.55 -0.68
CA ILE A 181 -6.12 -29.00 -1.67
C ILE A 181 -5.41 -29.59 -2.91
N ALA A 182 -4.33 -28.96 -3.37
CA ALA A 182 -3.55 -29.46 -4.47
C ALA A 182 -2.95 -30.83 -4.17
N LEU A 183 -2.29 -31.02 -3.02
CA LEU A 183 -1.73 -32.31 -2.59
C LEU A 183 -2.78 -33.39 -2.43
N ASP A 184 -3.96 -33.10 -1.85
CA ASP A 184 -5.07 -34.05 -1.69
C ASP A 184 -5.61 -34.53 -3.05
N ARG A 185 -5.66 -33.64 -4.05
CA ARG A 185 -6.04 -33.99 -5.43
C ARG A 185 -5.00 -34.86 -6.12
N PHE A 186 -3.72 -34.53 -6.02
CA PHE A 186 -2.64 -35.32 -6.63
C PHE A 186 -2.60 -36.75 -6.08
N THR A 187 -2.69 -36.91 -4.77
CA THR A 187 -2.71 -38.26 -4.15
C THR A 187 -3.96 -39.07 -4.48
N THR A 188 -5.08 -38.42 -4.74
CA THR A 188 -6.31 -39.09 -5.15
C THR A 188 -6.21 -39.58 -6.60
N LEU A 189 -5.61 -38.79 -7.50
CA LEU A 189 -5.40 -39.17 -8.90
C LEU A 189 -4.41 -40.33 -9.05
N GLU A 190 -3.33 -40.35 -8.27
CA GLU A 190 -2.39 -41.49 -8.25
C GLU A 190 -3.07 -42.81 -7.76
N ALA A 191 -3.93 -42.69 -6.76
CA ALA A 191 -4.65 -43.85 -6.21
C ALA A 191 -5.69 -44.41 -7.19
N THR A 192 -6.36 -43.55 -8.01
CA THR A 192 -7.32 -43.98 -9.03
C THR A 192 -6.66 -44.49 -10.31
N GLY A 193 -5.54 -43.88 -10.73
CA GLY A 193 -4.80 -44.36 -11.91
C GLY A 193 -4.11 -45.71 -11.74
N HIS A 194 -3.94 -46.20 -10.51
CA HIS A 194 -3.44 -47.57 -10.24
C HIS A 194 -4.52 -48.66 -10.28
N LEU A 195 -5.79 -48.30 -10.24
CA LEU A 195 -6.92 -49.24 -10.29
C LEU A 195 -7.35 -49.59 -11.71
N ASP A 196 -6.98 -48.81 -12.71
CA ASP A 196 -7.31 -49.04 -14.11
C ASP A 196 -6.28 -49.90 -14.87
N GLN A 197 -5.24 -50.43 -14.18
CA GLN A 197 -4.16 -51.26 -14.74
C GLN A 197 -4.11 -52.71 -14.20
N VAL A 198 -5.18 -53.20 -13.55
CA VAL A 198 -5.27 -54.61 -13.07
C VAL A 198 -6.35 -55.37 -13.79
#